data_0643426f4c116956140a27b1a35bc6b1
#
_entry.id   0643426f4c116956140a27b1a35bc6b1
#
_cell.length_a   1.000
_cell.length_b   1.000
_cell.length_c   1.000
_cell.angle_alpha   90.00
_cell.angle_beta   90.00
_cell.angle_gamma   90.00
#
_symmetry.space_group_name_H-M   'P 1'
#
loop_
_entity.id
_entity.type
_entity.pdbx_description
1 polymer ?
#
loop_
_entity_poly.entity_id
_entity_poly.type
_entity_poly.pdbx_seq_one_letter_code
_entity_poly.pdbx_strand_id
1 'polypeptide(L)'
;MKGKILISSPNLLSDMVFYKSIILIVDKTEDGLTGLILNRRSDLFITKDIKSTIKVKIDLYYGGPVSNNHYYLLKSESDQSESIKIGKNLYWGNNLEYLFDQIEDGLIDQQDVILFQGYSGWNIDQLDDEIENDSWIVLNDQIENAFNYKENNSWNKIIKTLGKKYRIW
;
A
#
# COMPACT_ATOMS: atom_id res chain seq x y z
N MET A 1 -1.31 14.10 6.00
CA MET A 1 -0.78 12.71 6.13
C MET A 1 -1.26 11.80 5.00
N LYS A 2 -2.50 11.88 4.53
CA LYS A 2 -2.97 11.15 3.32
C LYS A 2 -2.00 11.36 2.13
N GLY A 3 -1.65 10.27 1.47
CA GLY A 3 -0.68 10.28 0.37
C GLY A 3 0.79 10.25 0.80
N LYS A 4 1.10 10.23 2.09
CA LYS A 4 2.47 10.10 2.58
C LYS A 4 2.89 8.65 2.68
N ILE A 5 4.18 8.42 2.47
CA ILE A 5 4.82 7.12 2.64
C ILE A 5 5.58 7.11 3.95
N LEU A 6 5.32 6.08 4.76
CA LEU A 6 6.00 5.84 6.02
C LEU A 6 6.99 4.69 5.87
N ILE A 7 8.16 4.86 6.44
CA ILE A 7 9.16 3.79 6.55
C ILE A 7 9.31 3.42 8.02
N SER A 8 9.16 2.14 8.34
CA SER A 8 9.46 1.69 9.70
C SER A 8 10.93 1.91 9.99
N SER A 9 11.23 2.54 11.12
CA SER A 9 12.62 2.73 11.54
C SER A 9 13.23 1.40 12.04
N PRO A 10 14.56 1.35 12.22
CA PRO A 10 15.19 0.19 12.87
C PRO A 10 14.67 -0.11 14.28
N ASN A 11 14.05 0.85 14.96
CA ASN A 11 13.41 0.63 16.26
C ASN A 11 12.25 -0.38 16.20
N LEU A 12 11.66 -0.59 15.01
CA LEU A 12 10.59 -1.56 14.78
C LEU A 12 11.09 -2.93 14.26
N LEU A 13 12.39 -3.21 14.25
CA LEU A 13 12.91 -4.49 13.75
C LEU A 13 12.44 -5.70 14.56
N SER A 14 12.10 -5.51 15.84
CA SER A 14 11.52 -6.57 16.68
C SER A 14 9.99 -6.63 16.61
N ASP A 15 9.34 -5.71 15.92
CA ASP A 15 7.89 -5.73 15.73
C ASP A 15 7.51 -6.84 14.73
N MET A 16 6.59 -7.71 15.11
CA MET A 16 6.22 -8.86 14.27
C MET A 16 5.41 -8.47 13.04
N VAL A 17 4.74 -7.31 13.08
CA VAL A 17 3.86 -6.86 11.98
C VAL A 17 4.56 -5.83 11.11
N PHE A 18 5.22 -4.84 11.72
CA PHE A 18 5.71 -3.65 11.02
C PHE A 18 7.22 -3.60 10.80
N TYR A 19 7.96 -4.64 11.18
CA TYR A 19 9.39 -4.66 10.87
C TYR A 19 9.63 -4.51 9.36
N LYS A 20 10.58 -3.68 9.00
CA LYS A 20 10.96 -3.43 7.59
C LYS A 20 9.79 -3.11 6.66
N SER A 21 8.81 -2.35 7.14
CA SER A 21 7.61 -2.01 6.37
C SER A 21 7.73 -0.66 5.69
N ILE A 22 7.13 -0.59 4.51
CA ILE A 22 6.88 0.64 3.75
C ILE A 22 5.36 0.76 3.62
N ILE A 23 4.78 1.83 4.14
CA ILE A 23 3.33 2.00 4.22
C ILE A 23 2.91 3.27 3.49
N LEU A 24 1.92 3.16 2.62
CA LEU A 24 1.24 4.29 2.02
C LEU A 24 -0.01 4.63 2.84
N ILE A 25 -0.11 5.87 3.32
CA ILE A 25 -1.34 6.37 3.94
C ILE A 25 -2.34 6.71 2.85
N VAL A 26 -3.41 5.93 2.77
CA VAL A 26 -4.43 6.05 1.73
C VAL A 26 -5.64 6.86 2.14
N ASP A 27 -5.92 6.95 3.45
CA ASP A 27 -7.06 7.70 3.95
C ASP A 27 -6.80 8.32 5.33
N LYS A 28 -7.51 9.41 5.59
CA LYS A 28 -7.57 10.09 6.89
C LYS A 28 -9.00 10.55 7.13
N THR A 29 -9.56 10.06 8.20
CA THR A 29 -10.90 10.46 8.69
C THR A 29 -10.78 11.09 10.08
N GLU A 30 -11.92 11.51 10.66
CA GLU A 30 -11.95 11.97 12.06
C GLU A 30 -11.59 10.85 13.04
N ASP A 31 -11.85 9.58 12.66
CA ASP A 31 -11.62 8.42 13.52
C ASP A 31 -10.17 7.88 13.43
N GLY A 32 -9.41 8.23 12.40
CA GLY A 32 -8.04 7.75 12.27
C GLY A 32 -7.47 7.76 10.86
N LEU A 33 -6.40 7.00 10.72
CA LEU A 33 -5.62 6.87 9.49
C LEU A 33 -5.64 5.42 9.02
N THR A 34 -5.71 5.25 7.71
CA THR A 34 -5.62 3.95 7.04
C THR A 34 -4.39 3.92 6.14
N GLY A 35 -3.60 2.87 6.25
CA GLY A 35 -2.42 2.64 5.43
C GLY A 35 -2.38 1.23 4.85
N LEU A 36 -1.60 1.07 3.78
CA LEU A 36 -1.35 -0.22 3.14
C LEU A 36 0.15 -0.49 3.11
N ILE A 37 0.56 -1.66 3.62
CA ILE A 37 1.96 -2.11 3.54
C ILE A 37 2.24 -2.48 2.09
N LEU A 38 3.19 -1.79 1.46
CA LEU A 38 3.46 -1.93 0.03
C LEU A 38 4.40 -3.09 -0.31
N ASN A 39 5.28 -3.47 0.61
CA ASN A 39 6.42 -4.34 0.36
C ASN A 39 6.30 -5.73 1.02
N ARG A 40 5.10 -6.17 1.32
CA ARG A 40 4.87 -7.50 1.91
C ARG A 40 3.97 -8.35 1.02
N ARG A 41 4.58 -9.08 0.11
CA ARG A 41 3.88 -10.04 -0.72
C ARG A 41 3.41 -11.23 0.12
N SER A 42 2.16 -11.65 -0.06
CA SER A 42 1.66 -12.91 0.49
C SER A 42 1.81 -14.05 -0.52
N ASP A 43 1.63 -15.31 -0.07
CA ASP A 43 1.58 -16.47 -0.97
C ASP A 43 0.19 -16.69 -1.58
N LEU A 44 -0.75 -15.77 -1.32
CA LEU A 44 -2.11 -15.83 -1.79
C LEU A 44 -2.29 -15.03 -3.08
N PHE A 45 -3.32 -15.39 -3.83
CA PHE A 45 -3.72 -14.69 -5.05
C PHE A 45 -5.23 -14.77 -5.25
N ILE A 46 -5.78 -13.87 -6.06
CA ILE A 46 -7.16 -13.91 -6.50
C ILE A 46 -7.18 -14.30 -7.99
N THR A 47 -8.04 -15.26 -8.34
CA THR A 47 -8.32 -15.59 -9.73
C THR A 47 -9.77 -15.26 -10.05
N LYS A 48 -10.01 -14.74 -11.25
CA LYS A 48 -11.35 -14.54 -11.79
C LYS A 48 -11.39 -14.96 -13.26
N ASP A 49 -12.41 -15.72 -13.61
CA ASP A 49 -12.65 -16.06 -15.01
C ASP A 49 -13.32 -14.85 -15.69
N ILE A 50 -12.68 -14.38 -16.75
CA ILE A 50 -13.15 -13.27 -17.57
C ILE A 50 -13.51 -13.84 -18.95
N LYS A 51 -14.73 -13.58 -19.42
CA LYS A 51 -15.22 -13.98 -20.76
C LYS A 51 -14.99 -15.46 -21.07
N SER A 52 -15.33 -16.36 -20.15
CA SER A 52 -15.27 -17.83 -20.30
C SER A 52 -13.93 -18.46 -20.78
N THR A 53 -13.01 -17.68 -21.33
CA THR A 53 -11.75 -18.15 -21.91
C THR A 53 -10.50 -17.51 -21.32
N ILE A 54 -10.64 -16.42 -20.59
CA ILE A 54 -9.51 -15.67 -20.00
C ILE A 54 -9.60 -15.73 -18.48
N LYS A 55 -8.54 -16.21 -17.85
CA LYS A 55 -8.38 -16.22 -16.40
C LYS A 55 -7.42 -15.13 -15.97
N VAL A 56 -7.90 -14.22 -15.15
CA VAL A 56 -7.04 -13.21 -14.50
C VAL A 56 -6.57 -13.75 -13.16
N LYS A 57 -5.27 -13.67 -12.92
CA LYS A 57 -4.63 -13.99 -11.65
C LYS A 57 -3.90 -12.76 -11.16
N ILE A 58 -4.22 -12.29 -9.96
CA ILE A 58 -3.53 -11.16 -9.33
C ILE A 58 -3.06 -11.59 -7.94
N ASP A 59 -1.76 -11.41 -7.69
CA ASP A 59 -1.16 -11.73 -6.40
C ASP A 59 -1.66 -10.78 -5.31
N LEU A 60 -1.83 -11.31 -4.09
CA LEU A 60 -2.19 -10.54 -2.92
C LEU A 60 -0.95 -10.11 -2.16
N TYR A 61 -0.97 -8.86 -1.71
CA TYR A 61 -0.04 -8.31 -0.73
C TYR A 61 -0.72 -8.26 0.64
N TYR A 62 0.07 -8.37 1.69
CA TYR A 62 -0.43 -8.16 3.04
C TYR A 62 -0.43 -6.66 3.35
N GLY A 63 -1.61 -6.07 3.45
CA GLY A 63 -1.76 -4.61 3.66
C GLY A 63 -1.71 -4.19 5.12
N GLY A 64 -1.93 -5.11 6.06
CA GLY A 64 -1.90 -4.86 7.48
C GLY A 64 -2.77 -5.82 8.28
N PRO A 65 -2.74 -5.70 9.64
CA PRO A 65 -3.38 -6.66 10.53
C PRO A 65 -4.89 -6.44 10.73
N VAL A 66 -5.43 -5.31 10.25
CA VAL A 66 -6.84 -5.00 10.44
C VAL A 66 -7.65 -5.56 9.27
N SER A 67 -8.74 -6.27 9.58
CA SER A 67 -9.64 -6.85 8.59
C SER A 67 -9.02 -7.97 7.74
N ASN A 68 -9.85 -8.82 7.18
CA ASN A 68 -9.50 -9.79 6.14
C ASN A 68 -10.07 -9.40 4.76
N ASN A 69 -10.64 -8.21 4.66
CA ASN A 69 -11.18 -7.71 3.41
C ASN A 69 -10.06 -7.38 2.41
N HIS A 70 -10.46 -7.25 1.15
CA HIS A 70 -9.55 -6.93 0.07
C HIS A 70 -9.64 -5.45 -0.29
N TYR A 71 -8.49 -4.89 -0.62
CA TYR A 71 -8.32 -3.50 -1.04
C TYR A 71 -7.42 -3.46 -2.27
N TYR A 72 -7.43 -2.36 -3.00
CA TYR A 72 -6.53 -2.18 -4.13
C TYR A 72 -5.94 -0.78 -4.21
N LEU A 73 -4.76 -0.70 -4.79
CA LEU A 73 -4.21 0.51 -5.39
C LEU A 73 -4.30 0.38 -6.90
N LEU A 74 -4.67 1.47 -7.55
CA LEU A 74 -4.85 1.55 -9.00
C LEU A 74 -4.14 2.78 -9.54
N LYS A 75 -3.26 2.57 -10.53
CA LYS A 75 -2.73 3.64 -11.38
C LYS A 75 -3.66 3.85 -12.56
N SER A 76 -4.13 5.08 -12.74
CA SER A 76 -4.99 5.43 -13.87
C SER A 76 -4.87 6.91 -14.20
N GLU A 77 -4.76 7.23 -15.48
CA GLU A 77 -4.86 8.61 -15.99
C GLU A 77 -6.31 9.08 -16.12
N SER A 78 -7.26 8.13 -16.17
CA SER A 78 -8.68 8.38 -16.23
C SER A 78 -9.29 8.40 -14.84
N ASP A 79 -10.33 9.22 -14.66
CA ASP A 79 -11.08 9.26 -13.41
C ASP A 79 -11.75 7.91 -13.11
N GLN A 80 -11.70 7.51 -11.84
CA GLN A 80 -12.22 6.25 -11.33
C GLN A 80 -13.35 6.50 -10.33
N SER A 81 -14.60 6.40 -10.79
CA SER A 81 -15.79 6.81 -10.02
C SER A 81 -16.03 5.98 -8.75
N GLU A 82 -15.62 4.71 -8.75
CA GLU A 82 -15.79 3.78 -7.62
C GLU A 82 -14.56 3.69 -6.72
N SER A 83 -13.57 4.56 -6.95
CA SER A 83 -12.31 4.57 -6.22
C SER A 83 -12.04 5.95 -5.65
N ILE A 84 -11.23 6.00 -4.59
CA ILE A 84 -10.85 7.24 -3.92
C ILE A 84 -9.49 7.70 -4.44
N LYS A 85 -9.45 8.91 -4.99
CA LYS A 85 -8.21 9.52 -5.46
C LYS A 85 -7.33 9.91 -4.28
N ILE A 86 -6.07 9.49 -4.29
CA ILE A 86 -5.08 9.81 -3.25
C ILE A 86 -3.91 10.66 -3.75
N GLY A 87 -3.76 10.80 -5.04
CA GLY A 87 -2.72 11.60 -5.68
C GLY A 87 -2.94 11.68 -7.18
N LYS A 88 -1.99 12.26 -7.89
CA LYS A 88 -2.04 12.29 -9.36
C LYS A 88 -1.99 10.84 -9.88
N ASN A 89 -3.01 10.45 -10.64
CA ASN A 89 -3.09 9.14 -11.28
C ASN A 89 -3.03 7.95 -10.31
N LEU A 90 -3.35 8.14 -9.02
CA LEU A 90 -3.35 7.07 -8.04
C LEU A 90 -4.65 7.07 -7.25
N TYR A 91 -5.25 5.89 -7.17
CA TYR A 91 -6.54 5.64 -6.52
C TYR A 91 -6.41 4.44 -5.58
N TRP A 92 -7.28 4.39 -4.57
CA TRP A 92 -7.47 3.20 -3.78
C TRP A 92 -8.96 2.89 -3.61
N GLY A 93 -9.28 1.64 -3.30
CA GLY A 93 -10.66 1.24 -3.09
C GLY A 93 -10.76 -0.21 -2.62
N ASN A 94 -12.01 -0.66 -2.48
CA ASN A 94 -12.35 -2.00 -2.04
C ASN A 94 -13.44 -2.67 -2.89
N ASN A 95 -13.88 -2.03 -3.97
CA ASN A 95 -14.86 -2.60 -4.87
C ASN A 95 -14.19 -3.48 -5.93
N LEU A 96 -13.91 -4.73 -5.59
CA LEU A 96 -13.24 -5.66 -6.50
C LEU A 96 -14.08 -6.02 -7.73
N GLU A 97 -15.40 -6.04 -7.59
CA GLU A 97 -16.29 -6.29 -8.73
C GLU A 97 -16.11 -5.22 -9.80
N TYR A 98 -16.15 -3.95 -9.39
CA TYR A 98 -15.83 -2.84 -10.29
C TYR A 98 -14.46 -2.97 -10.92
N LEU A 99 -13.44 -3.27 -10.14
CA LEU A 99 -12.06 -3.41 -10.61
C LEU A 99 -11.94 -4.50 -11.69
N PHE A 100 -12.50 -5.66 -11.45
CA PHE A 100 -12.47 -6.77 -12.41
C PHE A 100 -13.28 -6.49 -13.67
N ASP A 101 -14.42 -5.81 -13.55
CA ASP A 101 -15.20 -5.37 -14.72
C ASP A 101 -14.39 -4.41 -15.60
N GLN A 102 -13.65 -3.49 -15.00
CA GLN A 102 -12.76 -2.57 -15.74
C GLN A 102 -11.60 -3.30 -16.42
N ILE A 103 -11.06 -4.33 -15.80
CA ILE A 103 -10.01 -5.17 -16.41
C ILE A 103 -10.61 -5.97 -17.57
N GLU A 104 -11.79 -6.54 -17.39
CA GLU A 104 -12.50 -7.28 -18.44
C GLU A 104 -12.79 -6.43 -19.69
N ASP A 105 -13.19 -5.18 -19.47
CA ASP A 105 -13.48 -4.24 -20.55
C ASP A 105 -12.21 -3.64 -21.20
N GLY A 106 -11.02 -4.01 -20.72
CA GLY A 106 -9.74 -3.52 -21.22
C GLY A 106 -9.45 -2.07 -20.85
N LEU A 107 -10.17 -1.49 -19.88
CA LEU A 107 -10.00 -0.12 -19.42
C LEU A 107 -8.91 0.01 -18.35
N ILE A 108 -8.60 -1.08 -17.66
CA ILE A 108 -7.51 -1.17 -16.67
C ILE A 108 -6.65 -2.39 -17.01
N ASP A 109 -5.33 -2.18 -17.03
CA ASP A 109 -4.35 -3.26 -17.10
C ASP A 109 -4.09 -3.79 -15.69
N GLN A 110 -4.05 -5.12 -15.52
CA GLN A 110 -3.77 -5.73 -14.21
C GLN A 110 -2.39 -5.33 -13.64
N GLN A 111 -1.44 -4.93 -14.48
CA GLN A 111 -0.13 -4.42 -14.04
C GLN A 111 -0.22 -3.07 -13.33
N ASP A 112 -1.31 -2.32 -13.55
CA ASP A 112 -1.58 -1.04 -12.90
C ASP A 112 -2.34 -1.22 -11.58
N VAL A 113 -2.47 -2.45 -11.10
CA VAL A 113 -3.20 -2.81 -9.88
C VAL A 113 -2.30 -3.54 -8.90
N ILE A 114 -2.41 -3.18 -7.62
CA ILE A 114 -1.91 -3.99 -6.49
C ILE A 114 -3.11 -4.35 -5.63
N LEU A 115 -3.28 -5.64 -5.34
CA LEU A 115 -4.30 -6.13 -4.42
C LEU A 115 -3.71 -6.37 -3.03
N PHE A 116 -4.48 -6.04 -2.01
CA PHE A 116 -4.11 -6.21 -0.61
C PHE A 116 -5.16 -6.99 0.16
N GLN A 117 -4.71 -7.80 1.11
CA GLN A 117 -5.55 -8.33 2.17
C GLN A 117 -5.25 -7.56 3.45
N GLY A 118 -6.29 -6.99 4.08
CA GLY A 118 -6.16 -6.19 5.27
C GLY A 118 -5.55 -4.81 5.04
N TYR A 119 -5.50 -4.05 6.10
CA TYR A 119 -4.91 -2.70 6.14
C TYR A 119 -4.25 -2.44 7.48
N SER A 120 -3.49 -1.35 7.58
CA SER A 120 -2.90 -0.84 8.81
C SER A 120 -3.67 0.39 9.27
N GLY A 121 -3.95 0.49 10.56
CA GLY A 121 -4.73 1.57 11.12
C GLY A 121 -4.07 2.25 12.32
N TRP A 122 -4.28 3.54 12.46
CA TRP A 122 -3.85 4.36 13.60
C TRP A 122 -4.98 5.26 14.05
N ASN A 123 -5.07 5.51 15.35
CA ASN A 123 -5.77 6.69 15.85
C ASN A 123 -4.99 7.95 15.44
N ILE A 124 -5.67 9.10 15.36
CA ILE A 124 -5.07 10.34 14.84
C ILE A 124 -3.79 10.71 15.60
N ASP A 125 -3.82 10.71 16.93
CA ASP A 125 -2.68 11.12 17.75
C ASP A 125 -1.60 10.01 17.83
N GLN A 126 -1.98 8.75 17.64
CA GLN A 126 -1.09 7.60 17.76
C GLN A 126 0.06 7.67 16.73
N LEU A 127 -0.23 7.98 15.48
CA LEU A 127 0.80 8.04 14.45
C LEU A 127 1.78 9.19 14.69
N ASP A 128 1.28 10.33 15.13
CA ASP A 128 2.12 11.48 15.45
C ASP A 128 3.08 11.15 16.61
N ASP A 129 2.59 10.51 17.66
CA ASP A 129 3.41 10.02 18.77
C ASP A 129 4.46 8.99 18.32
N GLU A 130 4.08 8.07 17.45
CA GLU A 130 5.00 7.05 16.92
C GLU A 130 6.08 7.65 16.01
N ILE A 131 5.78 8.73 15.29
CA ILE A 131 6.77 9.48 14.50
C ILE A 131 7.72 10.24 15.43
N GLU A 132 7.21 10.93 16.46
CA GLU A 132 8.02 11.64 17.45
C GLU A 132 8.95 10.70 18.23
N ASN A 133 8.53 9.46 18.46
CA ASN A 133 9.32 8.42 19.11
C ASN A 133 10.24 7.63 18.15
N ASP A 134 10.49 8.14 16.96
CA ASP A 134 11.36 7.48 15.96
C ASP A 134 10.90 6.06 15.56
N SER A 135 9.62 5.73 15.68
CA SER A 135 9.08 4.45 15.17
C SER A 135 8.88 4.47 13.67
N TRP A 136 8.42 5.61 13.15
CA TRP A 136 8.18 5.84 11.73
C TRP A 136 8.95 7.03 11.20
N ILE A 137 9.41 6.90 9.98
CA ILE A 137 10.07 7.96 9.22
C ILE A 137 9.13 8.34 8.08
N VAL A 138 8.77 9.61 7.96
CA VAL A 138 7.99 10.09 6.82
C VAL A 138 8.93 10.29 5.63
N LEU A 139 8.69 9.53 4.57
CA LEU A 139 9.47 9.66 3.35
C LEU A 139 8.96 10.83 2.52
N ASN A 140 9.88 11.71 2.15
CA ASN A 140 9.57 12.82 1.24
C ASN A 140 9.72 12.38 -0.22
N ASP A 141 8.77 11.59 -0.68
CA ASP A 141 8.75 11.06 -2.05
C ASP A 141 7.40 11.33 -2.71
N GLN A 142 7.38 11.22 -4.01
CA GLN A 142 6.15 11.35 -4.79
C GLN A 142 5.31 10.08 -4.64
N ILE A 143 4.03 10.26 -4.38
CA ILE A 143 3.07 9.16 -4.19
C ILE A 143 2.99 8.24 -5.42
N GLU A 144 3.24 8.77 -6.60
CA GLU A 144 3.26 8.02 -7.86
C GLU A 144 4.32 6.91 -7.87
N ASN A 145 5.34 7.02 -7.02
CA ASN A 145 6.38 6.01 -6.87
C ASN A 145 5.98 4.83 -5.97
N ALA A 146 4.77 4.83 -5.40
CA ALA A 146 4.31 3.78 -4.48
C ALA A 146 4.45 2.36 -5.06
N PHE A 147 4.21 2.18 -6.36
CA PHE A 147 4.36 0.88 -7.04
C PHE A 147 5.81 0.38 -7.11
N ASN A 148 6.80 1.27 -7.00
CA ASN A 148 8.21 0.91 -7.02
C ASN A 148 8.67 0.21 -5.72
N TYR A 149 7.87 0.27 -4.66
CA TYR A 149 8.21 -0.28 -3.34
C TYR A 149 7.73 -1.71 -3.11
N LYS A 150 7.17 -2.37 -4.11
CA LYS A 150 6.67 -3.75 -4.00
C LYS A 150 7.77 -4.81 -3.75
N GLU A 151 9.00 -4.50 -4.06
CA GLU A 151 10.11 -5.44 -3.96
C GLU A 151 10.53 -5.67 -2.51
N ASN A 152 10.91 -6.91 -2.17
CA ASN A 152 11.27 -7.32 -0.81
C ASN A 152 12.46 -6.54 -0.22
N ASN A 153 13.39 -6.09 -1.06
CA ASN A 153 14.58 -5.37 -0.61
C ASN A 153 14.42 -3.84 -0.60
N SER A 154 13.23 -3.32 -0.92
CA SER A 154 12.97 -1.88 -1.01
C SER A 154 13.25 -1.16 0.30
N TRP A 155 12.87 -1.73 1.44
CA TRP A 155 13.16 -1.15 2.75
C TRP A 155 14.66 -0.99 3.00
N ASN A 156 15.45 -2.02 2.73
CA ASN A 156 16.91 -1.97 2.92
C ASN A 156 17.55 -0.91 2.01
N LYS A 157 17.09 -0.77 0.79
CA LYS A 157 17.57 0.25 -0.15
C LYS A 157 17.28 1.65 0.36
N ILE A 158 16.07 1.90 0.82
CA ILE A 158 15.63 3.22 1.29
C ILE A 158 16.35 3.60 2.57
N ILE A 159 16.39 2.71 3.57
CA ILE A 159 16.95 3.03 4.87
C ILE A 159 18.43 3.41 4.77
N LYS A 160 19.16 2.83 3.83
CA LYS A 160 20.57 3.19 3.55
C LYS A 160 20.73 4.59 2.97
N THR A 161 19.71 5.15 2.34
CA THR A 161 19.74 6.49 1.75
C THR A 161 19.38 7.59 2.75
N LEU A 162 18.74 7.24 3.87
CA LEU A 162 18.19 8.22 4.84
C LEU A 162 19.22 8.83 5.79
N GLY A 163 20.50 8.50 5.64
CA GLY A 163 21.58 9.12 6.38
C GLY A 163 22.40 8.16 7.24
N LYS A 164 23.46 8.68 7.88
CA LYS A 164 24.44 7.89 8.65
C LYS A 164 23.81 7.10 9.80
N LYS A 165 22.78 7.66 10.46
CA LYS A 165 22.07 7.04 11.59
C LYS A 165 21.52 5.65 11.23
N TYR A 166 21.17 5.41 9.95
CA TYR A 166 20.50 4.19 9.49
C TYR A 166 21.37 3.30 8.60
N ARG A 167 22.61 3.68 8.29
CA ARG A 167 23.45 2.97 7.31
C ARG A 167 23.92 1.59 7.72
N ILE A 168 23.82 1.27 9.01
CA ILE A 168 24.28 -0.01 9.57
C ILE A 168 23.20 -1.09 9.60
N TRP A 169 22.00 -0.78 9.14
CA TRP A 169 20.84 -1.67 9.17
C TRP A 169 20.53 -2.37 7.85
#